data_5a1af44e21cfcf3ae67c6919decc73c5
#
_entry.id   5a1af44e21cfcf3ae67c6919decc73c5
#
_cell.length_a   1.000
_cell.length_b   1.000
_cell.length_c   1.000
_cell.angle_alpha   90.00
_cell.angle_beta   90.00
_cell.angle_gamma   90.00
#
_symmetry.space_group_name_H-M   'P 1'
#
loop_
_entity.id
_entity.type
_entity.pdbx_description
1 polymer ?
#
loop_
_entity_poly.entity_id
_entity_poly.type
_entity_poly.pdbx_seq_one_letter_code
_entity_poly.pdbx_strand_id
1 'polypeptide(L)'
;MRIFRLAVFFTGLTMAGTTLAQVPYPALIGYFHNWQDWNAPYIQLDQIDTRYNIICVAFAVPEAGTDYKMQFIPDQVSPGVFKSQIQTLQMQGRKVLISIGGATAPVSLDNIIERDTFISRMNHIITTYGFDGMDIDLEGSSLSVSGGTIPAPVNAPVIHLIDATRQIMANYHTVHQKRMILTMAPETAYVQGGQSAYTGVWGAYLPVIHALRDSVEILHVQLYNSGSMYGIDGLIYHQGTADFIVAMCEAVIQGFNTQGGWFNGLAANKIAVGLPACSQAAGGGFTDTATVRAAIEYLRGNGNKPGTYTLAQAGGYPGLRGMMTWSINWDASTLCGSVYEFAANYERIFGLVTAVPTLAGSAMHCQVSPNPATNDVYLHFSHDVALPDEVSLYNNSGQIVFMTKVIEYEMHIDLRPYPAGFYFIKTGKETHRIIHR
;
A
#
# COMPACT_ATOMS: atom_id res chain seq x y z
N MET A 1 56.70 -10.23 -43.92
CA MET A 1 55.37 -10.72 -43.55
C MET A 1 55.02 -10.10 -42.20
N ARG A 2 54.28 -8.99 -42.20
CA ARG A 2 53.89 -8.27 -40.99
C ARG A 2 52.45 -8.70 -40.60
N ILE A 3 52.35 -9.29 -39.41
CA ILE A 3 51.06 -9.74 -38.86
C ILE A 3 50.42 -8.56 -38.10
N PHE A 4 49.32 -8.06 -38.64
CA PHE A 4 48.44 -7.09 -37.93
C PHE A 4 47.59 -7.84 -36.92
N ARG A 5 47.72 -7.52 -35.61
CA ARG A 5 46.81 -7.97 -34.57
C ARG A 5 45.66 -6.93 -34.46
N LEU A 6 44.45 -7.36 -34.77
CA LEU A 6 43.23 -6.62 -34.60
C LEU A 6 42.78 -6.72 -33.13
N ALA A 7 42.81 -5.63 -32.41
CA ALA A 7 42.27 -5.58 -31.04
C ALA A 7 40.77 -5.27 -31.14
N VAL A 8 39.93 -6.22 -30.75
CA VAL A 8 38.49 -6.01 -30.62
C VAL A 8 38.21 -5.45 -29.23
N PHE A 9 37.82 -4.19 -29.17
CA PHE A 9 37.31 -3.59 -27.94
C PHE A 9 35.82 -4.01 -27.74
N PHE A 10 35.56 -4.85 -26.75
CA PHE A 10 34.20 -5.10 -26.25
C PHE A 10 33.82 -3.93 -25.33
N THR A 11 32.98 -3.00 -25.79
CA THR A 11 32.31 -2.05 -24.93
C THR A 11 31.13 -2.75 -24.27
N GLY A 12 31.35 -3.18 -23.03
CA GLY A 12 30.28 -3.69 -22.19
C GLY A 12 29.28 -2.57 -21.84
N LEU A 13 28.11 -2.61 -22.47
CA LEU A 13 26.99 -1.76 -22.10
C LEU A 13 26.41 -2.28 -20.78
N THR A 14 26.81 -1.72 -19.65
CA THR A 14 26.18 -1.98 -18.37
C THR A 14 24.79 -1.34 -18.39
N MET A 15 23.75 -2.12 -18.63
CA MET A 15 22.37 -1.69 -18.32
C MET A 15 22.28 -1.49 -16.79
N ALA A 16 22.27 -0.24 -16.35
CA ALA A 16 21.83 0.10 -15.01
C ALA A 16 20.35 -0.28 -14.90
N GLY A 17 20.08 -1.44 -14.33
CA GLY A 17 18.74 -1.86 -13.99
C GLY A 17 18.20 -0.88 -12.96
N THR A 18 17.30 0.01 -13.35
CA THR A 18 16.47 0.77 -12.41
C THR A 18 15.63 -0.25 -11.64
N THR A 19 15.99 -0.53 -10.39
CA THR A 19 15.11 -1.25 -9.48
C THR A 19 13.87 -0.39 -9.31
N LEU A 20 12.79 -0.77 -10.00
CA LEU A 20 11.46 -0.18 -9.77
C LEU A 20 11.19 -0.32 -8.27
N ALA A 21 10.98 0.80 -7.58
CA ALA A 21 10.67 0.80 -6.16
C ALA A 21 9.40 -0.05 -5.96
N GLN A 22 9.59 -1.23 -5.38
CA GLN A 22 8.54 -2.22 -5.19
C GLN A 22 7.42 -1.63 -4.31
N VAL A 23 6.17 -1.94 -4.62
CA VAL A 23 5.03 -1.58 -3.76
C VAL A 23 5.19 -2.30 -2.42
N PRO A 24 5.06 -1.61 -1.27
CA PRO A 24 5.30 -2.18 0.05
C PRO A 24 4.57 -3.51 0.28
N TYR A 25 5.26 -4.46 0.90
CA TYR A 25 4.72 -5.75 1.31
C TYR A 25 5.39 -6.23 2.61
N PRO A 26 4.62 -6.55 3.67
CA PRO A 26 3.17 -6.33 3.78
C PRO A 26 2.81 -4.83 3.74
N ALA A 27 1.53 -4.52 3.45
CA ALA A 27 1.05 -3.15 3.33
C ALA A 27 0.19 -2.74 4.54
N LEU A 28 0.49 -1.56 5.10
CA LEU A 28 -0.44 -0.81 5.92
C LEU A 28 -0.93 0.39 5.12
N ILE A 29 -2.19 0.31 4.70
CA ILE A 29 -2.86 1.34 3.93
C ILE A 29 -3.65 2.22 4.89
N GLY A 30 -3.54 3.53 4.76
CA GLY A 30 -4.36 4.45 5.54
C GLY A 30 -4.93 5.57 4.68
N TYR A 31 -6.19 5.89 4.94
CA TYR A 31 -6.81 7.08 4.37
C TYR A 31 -6.36 8.31 5.15
N PHE A 32 -5.97 9.33 4.43
CA PHE A 32 -5.56 10.61 4.99
C PHE A 32 -6.64 11.66 4.70
N HIS A 33 -7.18 12.29 5.75
CA HIS A 33 -8.15 13.37 5.61
C HIS A 33 -7.45 14.65 5.13
N ASN A 34 -7.81 15.11 3.94
CA ASN A 34 -7.34 16.39 3.41
C ASN A 34 -7.99 17.62 4.06
N TRP A 35 -8.87 17.42 5.04
CA TRP A 35 -9.65 18.47 5.71
C TRP A 35 -9.46 18.43 7.23
N GLN A 36 -9.83 19.55 7.88
CA GLN A 36 -9.89 19.62 9.33
C GLN A 36 -11.18 18.95 9.82
N ASP A 37 -11.04 18.06 10.81
CA ASP A 37 -12.13 17.46 11.58
C ASP A 37 -11.84 17.62 13.08
N TRP A 38 -12.86 18.01 13.87
CA TRP A 38 -12.68 18.18 15.30
C TRP A 38 -12.43 16.87 16.06
N ASN A 39 -12.94 15.76 15.55
CA ASN A 39 -12.85 14.44 16.17
C ASN A 39 -11.61 13.68 15.68
N ALA A 40 -11.22 13.92 14.43
CA ALA A 40 -10.04 13.33 13.78
C ALA A 40 -9.19 14.44 13.16
N PRO A 41 -8.45 15.23 13.99
CA PRO A 41 -7.79 16.45 13.56
C PRO A 41 -6.83 16.25 12.40
N TYR A 42 -6.72 17.28 11.55
CA TYR A 42 -5.73 17.31 10.48
C TYR A 42 -4.31 17.15 11.06
N ILE A 43 -3.51 16.36 10.40
CA ILE A 43 -2.07 16.19 10.63
C ILE A 43 -1.32 16.56 9.37
N GLN A 44 -0.08 17.04 9.47
CA GLN A 44 0.73 17.26 8.27
C GLN A 44 1.00 15.92 7.58
N LEU A 45 0.82 15.88 6.26
CA LEU A 45 0.91 14.64 5.49
C LEU A 45 2.27 13.93 5.68
N ASP A 46 3.36 14.68 5.78
CA ASP A 46 4.72 14.14 5.98
C ASP A 46 5.03 13.78 7.46
N GLN A 47 4.10 14.04 8.38
CA GLN A 47 4.23 13.73 9.81
C GLN A 47 3.37 12.55 10.26
N ILE A 48 2.65 11.91 9.35
CA ILE A 48 1.89 10.69 9.64
C ILE A 48 2.81 9.57 10.11
N ASP A 49 2.31 8.69 10.96
CA ASP A 49 3.06 7.56 11.52
C ASP A 49 3.79 6.76 10.42
N THR A 50 5.05 6.42 10.66
CA THR A 50 5.94 5.81 9.66
C THR A 50 5.55 4.38 9.28
N ARG A 51 4.69 3.73 10.04
CA ARG A 51 4.16 2.39 9.75
C ARG A 51 3.22 2.38 8.55
N TYR A 52 2.49 3.50 8.31
CA TYR A 52 1.67 3.64 7.10
C TYR A 52 2.57 3.75 5.87
N ASN A 53 2.59 2.73 5.06
CA ASN A 53 3.48 2.64 3.90
C ASN A 53 2.76 2.84 2.55
N ILE A 54 1.41 2.84 2.55
CA ILE A 54 0.57 3.30 1.44
C ILE A 54 -0.46 4.29 2.01
N ILE A 55 -0.52 5.48 1.45
CA ILE A 55 -1.39 6.56 1.89
C ILE A 55 -2.37 6.88 0.77
N CYS A 56 -3.68 6.74 1.03
CA CYS A 56 -4.76 7.16 0.14
C CYS A 56 -5.24 8.55 0.59
N VAL A 57 -4.94 9.58 -0.19
CA VAL A 57 -5.39 10.94 0.11
C VAL A 57 -6.86 11.09 -0.24
N ALA A 58 -7.69 11.30 0.76
CA ALA A 58 -9.12 11.51 0.64
C ALA A 58 -9.43 13.01 0.47
N PHE A 59 -10.09 13.47 -0.57
CA PHE A 59 -10.47 12.81 -1.82
C PHE A 59 -10.33 13.78 -3.00
N ALA A 60 -10.09 13.27 -4.22
CA ALA A 60 -10.49 14.00 -5.40
C ALA A 60 -12.01 13.80 -5.59
N VAL A 61 -12.72 14.88 -5.72
CA VAL A 61 -14.18 14.93 -5.80
C VAL A 61 -14.64 15.67 -7.06
N PRO A 62 -15.86 15.43 -7.57
CA PRO A 62 -16.39 16.23 -8.67
C PRO A 62 -16.57 17.70 -8.31
N GLU A 63 -16.43 18.60 -9.30
CA GLU A 63 -16.86 19.99 -9.19
C GLU A 63 -18.37 20.04 -8.92
N ALA A 64 -18.81 21.03 -8.14
CA ALA A 64 -20.21 21.22 -7.79
C ALA A 64 -21.11 21.28 -9.03
N GLY A 65 -22.20 20.53 -9.01
CA GLY A 65 -23.16 20.43 -10.14
C GLY A 65 -22.72 19.45 -11.23
N THR A 66 -21.67 18.68 -11.01
CA THR A 66 -21.25 17.55 -11.86
C THR A 66 -20.92 16.33 -11.01
N ASP A 67 -20.79 15.18 -11.66
CA ASP A 67 -20.37 13.91 -11.05
C ASP A 67 -19.17 13.26 -11.75
N TYR A 68 -18.50 14.02 -12.65
CA TYR A 68 -17.37 13.54 -13.47
C TYR A 68 -16.20 14.52 -13.58
N LYS A 69 -16.39 15.81 -13.33
CA LYS A 69 -15.33 16.83 -13.42
C LYS A 69 -14.50 16.84 -12.15
N MET A 70 -13.58 15.91 -12.04
CA MET A 70 -12.77 15.74 -10.84
C MET A 70 -11.88 16.96 -10.56
N GLN A 71 -11.78 17.30 -9.27
CA GLN A 71 -10.88 18.32 -8.74
C GLN A 71 -10.25 17.83 -7.42
N PHE A 72 -9.09 18.35 -7.12
CA PHE A 72 -8.41 18.16 -5.83
C PHE A 72 -7.67 19.43 -5.46
N ILE A 73 -7.91 19.93 -4.28
CA ILE A 73 -7.22 21.09 -3.69
C ILE A 73 -6.86 20.74 -2.25
N PRO A 74 -5.59 20.84 -1.85
CA PRO A 74 -5.22 20.72 -0.43
C PRO A 74 -5.94 21.79 0.39
N ASP A 75 -6.61 21.36 1.47
CA ASP A 75 -7.44 22.27 2.29
C ASP A 75 -6.61 23.06 3.31
N GLN A 76 -5.66 22.40 3.99
CA GLN A 76 -4.94 22.98 5.14
C GLN A 76 -3.56 23.55 4.81
N VAL A 77 -3.04 23.29 3.62
CA VAL A 77 -1.72 23.75 3.18
C VAL A 77 -1.76 24.19 1.71
N SER A 78 -0.80 24.99 1.27
CA SER A 78 -0.71 25.36 -0.14
C SER A 78 -0.40 24.15 -1.04
N PRO A 79 -0.79 24.17 -2.32
CA PRO A 79 -0.49 23.09 -3.26
C PRO A 79 1.00 22.74 -3.36
N GLY A 80 1.88 23.75 -3.27
CA GLY A 80 3.34 23.56 -3.30
C GLY A 80 3.85 22.82 -2.06
N VAL A 81 3.35 23.18 -0.88
CA VAL A 81 3.69 22.48 0.39
C VAL A 81 3.19 21.04 0.34
N PHE A 82 1.95 20.82 -0.06
CA PHE A 82 1.38 19.47 -0.16
C PHE A 82 2.19 18.56 -1.09
N LYS A 83 2.58 19.09 -2.27
CA LYS A 83 3.46 18.38 -3.20
C LYS A 83 4.80 18.01 -2.59
N SER A 84 5.42 18.92 -1.83
CA SER A 84 6.69 18.66 -1.14
C SER A 84 6.53 17.58 -0.06
N GLN A 85 5.41 17.56 0.66
CA GLN A 85 5.10 16.50 1.65
C GLN A 85 4.94 15.12 0.98
N ILE A 86 4.26 15.04 -0.18
CA ILE A 86 4.20 13.81 -0.97
C ILE A 86 5.60 13.33 -1.34
N GLN A 87 6.45 14.22 -1.84
CA GLN A 87 7.84 13.88 -2.21
C GLN A 87 8.65 13.38 -1.00
N THR A 88 8.46 13.99 0.17
CA THR A 88 9.10 13.55 1.42
C THR A 88 8.72 12.11 1.75
N LEU A 89 7.44 11.75 1.66
CA LEU A 89 6.96 10.37 1.89
C LEU A 89 7.53 9.40 0.85
N GLN A 90 7.55 9.80 -0.41
CA GLN A 90 8.09 8.98 -1.50
C GLN A 90 9.59 8.72 -1.35
N MET A 91 10.36 9.70 -0.89
CA MET A 91 11.78 9.52 -0.55
C MET A 91 12.00 8.53 0.60
N GLN A 92 11.03 8.37 1.49
CA GLN A 92 11.02 7.35 2.54
C GLN A 92 10.59 5.95 2.03
N GLY A 93 10.33 5.79 0.73
CA GLY A 93 9.85 4.55 0.12
C GLY A 93 8.34 4.30 0.25
N ARG A 94 7.60 5.24 0.83
CA ARG A 94 6.15 5.17 1.00
C ARG A 94 5.44 5.53 -0.32
N LYS A 95 4.21 5.06 -0.50
CA LYS A 95 3.41 5.35 -1.70
C LYS A 95 2.26 6.26 -1.34
N VAL A 96 2.01 7.25 -2.17
CA VAL A 96 0.93 8.22 -1.96
C VAL A 96 0.01 8.21 -3.17
N LEU A 97 -1.24 7.81 -2.95
CA LEU A 97 -2.28 7.69 -3.97
C LEU A 97 -3.32 8.78 -3.76
N ILE A 98 -3.94 9.24 -4.83
CA ILE A 98 -5.16 10.04 -4.73
C ILE A 98 -6.37 9.11 -4.74
N SER A 99 -7.21 9.18 -3.73
CA SER A 99 -8.49 8.45 -3.70
C SER A 99 -9.59 9.29 -4.34
N ILE A 100 -10.49 8.63 -5.09
CA ILE A 100 -11.63 9.27 -5.76
C ILE A 100 -12.94 8.82 -5.15
N GLY A 101 -13.88 9.74 -4.98
CA GLY A 101 -15.23 9.45 -4.50
C GLY A 101 -15.42 9.69 -3.01
N GLY A 102 -15.57 8.62 -2.23
CA GLY A 102 -16.02 8.65 -0.84
C GLY A 102 -17.54 8.80 -0.71
N ALA A 103 -18.04 8.70 0.52
CA ALA A 103 -19.47 8.60 0.82
C ALA A 103 -20.34 9.79 0.36
N THR A 104 -19.75 10.98 0.22
CA THR A 104 -20.51 12.23 -0.04
C THR A 104 -20.29 12.82 -1.44
N ALA A 105 -19.47 12.20 -2.27
CA ALA A 105 -19.06 12.71 -3.57
C ALA A 105 -19.26 11.64 -4.67
N PRO A 106 -20.51 11.39 -5.09
CA PRO A 106 -20.79 10.38 -6.11
C PRO A 106 -20.10 10.72 -7.43
N VAL A 107 -19.56 9.70 -8.08
CA VAL A 107 -18.91 9.80 -9.39
C VAL A 107 -19.66 8.91 -10.36
N SER A 108 -20.11 9.46 -11.49
CA SER A 108 -20.73 8.72 -12.59
C SER A 108 -20.18 9.18 -13.93
N LEU A 109 -20.02 8.24 -14.86
CA LEU A 109 -19.51 8.49 -16.20
C LEU A 109 -20.53 7.96 -17.21
N ASP A 110 -21.61 8.73 -17.42
CA ASP A 110 -22.78 8.25 -18.17
C ASP A 110 -22.54 8.21 -19.69
N ASN A 111 -21.59 9.01 -20.18
CA ASN A 111 -21.26 9.08 -21.60
C ASN A 111 -19.75 9.31 -21.85
N ILE A 112 -19.37 9.25 -23.13
CA ILE A 112 -17.99 9.38 -23.57
C ILE A 112 -17.37 10.75 -23.21
N ILE A 113 -18.14 11.83 -23.25
CA ILE A 113 -17.65 13.19 -22.94
C ILE A 113 -17.29 13.30 -21.46
N GLU A 114 -18.09 12.73 -20.59
CA GLU A 114 -17.86 12.66 -19.16
C GLU A 114 -16.64 11.81 -18.85
N ARG A 115 -16.55 10.62 -19.47
CA ARG A 115 -15.37 9.74 -19.37
C ARG A 115 -14.08 10.48 -19.77
N ASP A 116 -14.07 11.14 -20.91
CA ASP A 116 -12.87 11.80 -21.43
C ASP A 116 -12.49 13.02 -20.58
N THR A 117 -13.49 13.72 -20.05
CA THR A 117 -13.28 14.81 -19.08
C THR A 117 -12.68 14.27 -17.78
N PHE A 118 -13.22 13.18 -17.25
CA PHE A 118 -12.69 12.51 -16.07
C PHE A 118 -11.22 12.09 -16.27
N ILE A 119 -10.90 11.45 -17.40
CA ILE A 119 -9.52 11.06 -17.76
C ILE A 119 -8.58 12.27 -17.73
N SER A 120 -8.98 13.36 -18.40
CA SER A 120 -8.18 14.58 -18.46
C SER A 120 -7.93 15.19 -17.08
N ARG A 121 -8.98 15.29 -16.25
CA ARG A 121 -8.90 15.86 -14.90
C ARG A 121 -8.05 14.99 -13.97
N MET A 122 -8.22 13.68 -13.97
CA MET A 122 -7.43 12.77 -13.13
C MET A 122 -5.95 12.77 -13.54
N ASN A 123 -5.64 12.74 -14.82
CA ASN A 123 -4.25 12.89 -15.29
C ASN A 123 -3.61 14.20 -14.81
N HIS A 124 -4.37 15.30 -14.86
CA HIS A 124 -3.91 16.60 -14.36
C HIS A 124 -3.63 16.56 -12.86
N ILE A 125 -4.55 16.03 -12.03
CA ILE A 125 -4.38 15.90 -10.59
C ILE A 125 -3.14 15.06 -10.26
N ILE A 126 -3.06 13.86 -10.82
CA ILE A 126 -1.96 12.92 -10.56
C ILE A 126 -0.61 13.55 -10.91
N THR A 127 -0.51 14.19 -12.08
CA THR A 127 0.74 14.81 -12.54
C THR A 127 1.11 16.06 -11.73
N THR A 128 0.12 16.91 -11.39
CA THR A 128 0.35 18.14 -10.65
C THR A 128 0.97 17.88 -9.29
N TYR A 129 0.43 16.93 -8.54
CA TYR A 129 0.90 16.62 -7.19
C TYR A 129 1.98 15.53 -7.16
N GLY A 130 2.13 14.74 -8.23
CA GLY A 130 3.11 13.67 -8.32
C GLY A 130 2.70 12.41 -7.56
N PHE A 131 1.41 12.09 -7.52
CA PHE A 131 0.90 10.86 -6.90
C PHE A 131 1.48 9.60 -7.57
N ASP A 132 1.69 8.54 -6.79
CA ASP A 132 2.16 7.24 -7.29
C ASP A 132 1.05 6.45 -8.00
N GLY A 133 -0.18 6.88 -7.86
CA GLY A 133 -1.33 6.21 -8.44
C GLY A 133 -2.67 6.73 -7.96
N MET A 134 -3.68 5.90 -8.14
CA MET A 134 -5.08 6.22 -7.83
C MET A 134 -5.72 5.08 -7.04
N ASP A 135 -6.56 5.46 -6.11
CA ASP A 135 -7.45 4.58 -5.36
C ASP A 135 -8.90 4.84 -5.77
N ILE A 136 -9.70 3.79 -5.96
CA ILE A 136 -11.12 3.89 -6.34
C ILE A 136 -11.99 3.56 -5.14
N ASP A 137 -12.59 4.59 -4.55
CA ASP A 137 -13.46 4.51 -3.38
C ASP A 137 -14.85 5.10 -3.72
N LEU A 138 -15.52 4.45 -4.68
CA LEU A 138 -16.84 4.88 -5.16
C LEU A 138 -17.95 4.22 -4.34
N GLU A 139 -18.70 5.03 -3.62
CA GLU A 139 -19.76 4.62 -2.71
C GLU A 139 -21.13 5.15 -3.15
N GLY A 140 -22.19 4.79 -2.43
CA GLY A 140 -23.54 5.34 -2.59
C GLY A 140 -24.14 5.06 -3.97
N SER A 141 -24.42 6.11 -4.75
CA SER A 141 -25.02 6.00 -6.08
C SER A 141 -24.02 5.94 -7.24
N SER A 142 -22.71 5.90 -6.95
CA SER A 142 -21.67 6.02 -7.98
C SER A 142 -21.68 4.87 -8.99
N LEU A 143 -21.92 3.66 -8.53
CA LEU A 143 -21.97 2.47 -9.38
C LEU A 143 -23.20 1.64 -9.14
N SER A 144 -23.82 1.16 -10.23
CA SER A 144 -24.91 0.20 -10.18
C SER A 144 -24.84 -0.75 -11.37
N VAL A 145 -25.39 -1.95 -11.20
CA VAL A 145 -25.57 -2.93 -12.28
C VAL A 145 -27.04 -3.25 -12.46
N SER A 146 -27.45 -3.45 -13.72
CA SER A 146 -28.79 -3.87 -14.08
C SER A 146 -28.71 -4.74 -15.32
N GLY A 147 -28.57 -6.05 -15.12
CA GLY A 147 -28.33 -7.00 -16.21
C GLY A 147 -26.86 -7.07 -16.63
N GLY A 148 -26.60 -7.76 -17.74
CA GLY A 148 -25.24 -8.12 -18.15
C GLY A 148 -24.62 -9.20 -17.27
N THR A 149 -23.32 -9.38 -17.40
CA THR A 149 -22.54 -10.34 -16.59
C THR A 149 -21.27 -9.69 -16.07
N ILE A 150 -20.59 -10.33 -15.14
CA ILE A 150 -19.31 -9.84 -14.61
C ILE A 150 -18.30 -9.59 -15.75
N PRO A 151 -18.06 -10.52 -16.70
CA PRO A 151 -17.13 -10.27 -17.80
C PRO A 151 -17.68 -9.36 -18.91
N ALA A 152 -19.00 -9.14 -18.98
CA ALA A 152 -19.67 -8.35 -20.00
C ALA A 152 -20.74 -7.43 -19.39
N PRO A 153 -20.34 -6.38 -18.65
CA PRO A 153 -21.28 -5.39 -18.10
C PRO A 153 -21.96 -4.59 -19.23
N VAL A 154 -23.18 -4.16 -18.97
CA VAL A 154 -23.97 -3.36 -19.93
C VAL A 154 -24.21 -1.91 -19.46
N ASN A 155 -23.87 -1.60 -18.22
CA ASN A 155 -24.08 -0.28 -17.61
C ASN A 155 -22.97 0.69 -18.04
N ALA A 156 -23.35 1.81 -18.67
CA ALA A 156 -22.40 2.79 -19.19
C ALA A 156 -21.41 3.31 -18.14
N PRO A 157 -21.83 3.71 -16.90
CA PRO A 157 -20.89 4.17 -15.88
C PRO A 157 -19.81 3.12 -15.53
N VAL A 158 -20.17 1.84 -15.48
CA VAL A 158 -19.23 0.74 -15.20
C VAL A 158 -18.23 0.58 -16.33
N ILE A 159 -18.73 0.55 -17.59
CA ILE A 159 -17.88 0.41 -18.80
C ILE A 159 -16.93 1.61 -18.90
N HIS A 160 -17.45 2.82 -18.75
CA HIS A 160 -16.66 4.05 -18.87
C HIS A 160 -15.62 4.17 -17.74
N LEU A 161 -15.92 3.74 -16.52
CA LEU A 161 -14.95 3.71 -15.42
C LEU A 161 -13.79 2.75 -15.71
N ILE A 162 -14.10 1.55 -16.25
CA ILE A 162 -13.07 0.57 -16.67
C ILE A 162 -12.17 1.18 -17.74
N ASP A 163 -12.75 1.77 -18.78
CA ASP A 163 -12.01 2.37 -19.90
C ASP A 163 -11.20 3.58 -19.44
N ALA A 164 -11.79 4.46 -18.62
CA ALA A 164 -11.11 5.61 -18.06
C ALA A 164 -9.89 5.20 -17.23
N THR A 165 -10.06 4.20 -16.35
CA THR A 165 -8.97 3.72 -15.51
C THR A 165 -7.83 3.16 -16.35
N ARG A 166 -8.13 2.35 -17.38
CA ARG A 166 -7.12 1.82 -18.31
C ARG A 166 -6.36 2.96 -19.02
N GLN A 167 -7.08 3.97 -19.50
CA GLN A 167 -6.47 5.09 -20.21
C GLN A 167 -5.59 5.94 -19.28
N ILE A 168 -6.04 6.22 -18.04
CA ILE A 168 -5.25 6.93 -17.04
C ILE A 168 -3.96 6.16 -16.74
N MET A 169 -4.03 4.85 -16.56
CA MET A 169 -2.84 3.99 -16.34
C MET A 169 -1.86 4.03 -17.51
N ALA A 170 -2.38 3.99 -18.75
CA ALA A 170 -1.56 4.08 -19.96
C ALA A 170 -0.88 5.46 -20.09
N ASN A 171 -1.60 6.53 -19.81
CA ASN A 171 -1.07 7.90 -19.83
C ASN A 171 0.00 8.06 -18.74
N TYR A 172 -0.23 7.55 -17.53
CA TYR A 172 0.74 7.56 -16.45
C TYR A 172 2.04 6.83 -16.85
N HIS A 173 1.90 5.64 -17.45
CA HIS A 173 3.06 4.88 -17.93
C HIS A 173 3.85 5.68 -18.99
N THR A 174 3.15 6.31 -19.92
CA THR A 174 3.79 7.13 -20.97
C THR A 174 4.60 8.30 -20.38
N VAL A 175 4.05 8.98 -19.36
CA VAL A 175 4.69 10.14 -18.73
C VAL A 175 5.83 9.72 -17.77
N HIS A 176 5.61 8.71 -16.96
CA HIS A 176 6.50 8.36 -15.84
C HIS A 176 7.40 7.16 -16.09
N GLN A 177 7.22 6.43 -17.21
CA GLN A 177 7.94 5.20 -17.57
C GLN A 177 7.89 4.13 -16.46
N LYS A 178 6.83 4.16 -15.64
CA LYS A 178 6.56 3.22 -14.56
C LYS A 178 5.07 2.88 -14.50
N ARG A 179 4.74 1.74 -13.89
CA ARG A 179 3.35 1.34 -13.69
C ARG A 179 2.70 2.22 -12.63
N MET A 180 1.48 2.70 -12.89
CA MET A 180 0.63 3.36 -11.91
C MET A 180 0.13 2.35 -10.88
N ILE A 181 0.15 2.69 -9.60
CA ILE A 181 -0.46 1.88 -8.55
C ILE A 181 -1.98 2.11 -8.59
N LEU A 182 -2.75 1.04 -8.66
CA LEU A 182 -4.21 1.06 -8.62
C LEU A 182 -4.69 0.25 -7.43
N THR A 183 -5.46 0.89 -6.53
CA THR A 183 -6.15 0.22 -5.43
C THR A 183 -7.65 0.46 -5.50
N MET A 184 -8.43 -0.34 -4.78
CA MET A 184 -9.88 -0.21 -4.71
C MET A 184 -10.38 -0.50 -3.31
N ALA A 185 -11.32 0.34 -2.82
CA ALA A 185 -11.94 0.24 -1.49
C ALA A 185 -13.46 0.12 -1.54
N PRO A 186 -14.04 -0.81 -2.27
CA PRO A 186 -15.50 -0.93 -2.32
C PRO A 186 -16.08 -1.32 -0.96
N GLU A 187 -17.34 -0.91 -0.69
CA GLU A 187 -18.14 -1.49 0.38
C GLU A 187 -18.45 -2.97 0.09
N THR A 188 -18.70 -3.78 1.12
CA THR A 188 -19.02 -5.22 0.95
C THR A 188 -20.26 -5.46 0.08
N ALA A 189 -21.26 -4.59 0.09
CA ALA A 189 -22.43 -4.71 -0.77
C ALA A 189 -22.05 -4.76 -2.25
N TYR A 190 -21.07 -3.98 -2.66
CA TYR A 190 -20.63 -3.89 -4.05
C TYR A 190 -19.78 -5.08 -4.52
N VAL A 191 -19.31 -5.91 -3.59
CA VAL A 191 -18.47 -7.09 -3.89
C VAL A 191 -19.15 -8.35 -3.39
N GLN A 192 -19.00 -8.69 -2.09
CA GLN A 192 -19.59 -9.91 -1.49
C GLN A 192 -21.11 -9.93 -1.56
N GLY A 193 -21.74 -8.76 -1.53
CA GLY A 193 -23.19 -8.63 -1.72
C GLY A 193 -23.70 -9.19 -3.06
N GLY A 194 -22.82 -9.33 -4.05
CA GLY A 194 -23.09 -10.03 -5.30
C GLY A 194 -23.55 -11.49 -5.13
N GLN A 195 -23.28 -12.12 -4.00
CA GLN A 195 -23.81 -13.44 -3.65
C GLN A 195 -25.32 -13.42 -3.40
N SER A 196 -25.83 -12.30 -2.84
CA SER A 196 -27.26 -12.14 -2.54
C SER A 196 -28.05 -11.71 -3.77
N ALA A 197 -27.50 -10.80 -4.57
CA ALA A 197 -28.14 -10.25 -5.77
C ALA A 197 -27.06 -9.70 -6.73
N TYR A 198 -27.43 -9.54 -8.01
CA TYR A 198 -26.57 -8.87 -8.99
C TYR A 198 -27.38 -7.75 -9.66
N THR A 199 -27.72 -6.73 -8.84
CA THR A 199 -28.54 -5.59 -9.26
C THR A 199 -28.35 -4.40 -8.33
N GLY A 200 -28.51 -3.18 -8.83
CA GLY A 200 -28.24 -1.96 -8.08
C GLY A 200 -26.79 -1.94 -7.62
N VAL A 201 -26.57 -1.68 -6.34
CA VAL A 201 -25.23 -1.66 -5.73
C VAL A 201 -24.63 -3.07 -5.54
N TRP A 202 -25.50 -4.09 -5.44
CA TRP A 202 -25.11 -5.45 -5.12
C TRP A 202 -24.27 -6.08 -6.22
N GLY A 203 -22.96 -6.22 -5.96
CA GLY A 203 -21.99 -6.75 -6.91
C GLY A 203 -21.52 -5.76 -7.99
N ALA A 204 -21.79 -4.45 -7.85
CA ALA A 204 -21.51 -3.47 -8.90
C ALA A 204 -20.02 -3.24 -9.17
N TYR A 205 -19.12 -3.53 -8.22
CA TYR A 205 -17.67 -3.50 -8.45
C TYR A 205 -17.14 -4.77 -9.12
N LEU A 206 -17.88 -5.87 -9.13
CA LEU A 206 -17.38 -7.14 -9.65
C LEU A 206 -16.90 -7.06 -11.11
N PRO A 207 -17.62 -6.38 -12.04
CA PRO A 207 -17.13 -6.16 -13.41
C PRO A 207 -15.86 -5.32 -13.47
N VAL A 208 -15.74 -4.29 -12.62
CA VAL A 208 -14.58 -3.40 -12.55
C VAL A 208 -13.36 -4.18 -12.08
N ILE A 209 -13.50 -4.94 -10.99
CA ILE A 209 -12.43 -5.80 -10.45
C ILE A 209 -12.04 -6.86 -11.49
N HIS A 210 -13.02 -7.50 -12.13
CA HIS A 210 -12.76 -8.51 -13.17
C HIS A 210 -11.97 -7.94 -14.35
N ALA A 211 -12.38 -6.79 -14.89
CA ALA A 211 -11.78 -6.17 -16.06
C ALA A 211 -10.37 -5.60 -15.78
N LEU A 212 -10.08 -5.24 -14.52
CA LEU A 212 -8.83 -4.65 -14.10
C LEU A 212 -7.99 -5.57 -13.20
N ARG A 213 -8.34 -6.85 -13.07
CA ARG A 213 -7.76 -7.80 -12.11
C ARG A 213 -6.23 -7.92 -12.17
N ASP A 214 -5.65 -7.81 -13.38
CA ASP A 214 -4.20 -7.85 -13.56
C ASP A 214 -3.53 -6.51 -13.21
N SER A 215 -4.32 -5.44 -13.25
CA SER A 215 -3.88 -4.07 -13.00
C SER A 215 -4.05 -3.64 -11.54
N VAL A 216 -5.06 -4.15 -10.84
CA VAL A 216 -5.26 -3.87 -9.41
C VAL A 216 -4.07 -4.41 -8.63
N GLU A 217 -3.46 -3.53 -7.84
CA GLU A 217 -2.37 -3.86 -6.93
C GLU A 217 -2.92 -4.38 -5.60
N ILE A 218 -3.92 -3.68 -5.03
CA ILE A 218 -4.57 -4.06 -3.78
C ILE A 218 -6.07 -3.79 -3.86
N LEU A 219 -6.86 -4.78 -3.47
CA LEU A 219 -8.28 -4.64 -3.14
C LEU A 219 -8.42 -4.68 -1.62
N HIS A 220 -8.98 -3.63 -1.03
CA HIS A 220 -9.19 -3.51 0.41
C HIS A 220 -10.65 -3.15 0.71
N VAL A 221 -11.53 -4.16 0.58
CA VAL A 221 -12.97 -4.02 0.83
C VAL A 221 -13.22 -3.47 2.23
N GLN A 222 -14.11 -2.48 2.35
CA GLN A 222 -14.53 -1.89 3.61
C GLN A 222 -15.40 -2.88 4.39
N LEU A 223 -14.86 -3.49 5.46
CA LEU A 223 -15.56 -4.47 6.31
C LEU A 223 -16.30 -3.79 7.47
N TYR A 224 -16.77 -2.58 7.24
CA TYR A 224 -17.52 -1.74 8.18
C TYR A 224 -18.70 -1.06 7.46
N ASN A 225 -19.66 -0.50 8.18
CA ASN A 225 -20.92 0.03 7.64
C ASN A 225 -21.68 -0.94 6.72
N SER A 226 -21.47 -2.25 6.91
CA SER A 226 -21.80 -3.30 5.93
C SER A 226 -22.98 -4.18 6.35
N GLY A 227 -23.38 -4.17 7.63
CA GLY A 227 -24.41 -5.06 8.16
C GLY A 227 -23.98 -6.53 8.15
N SER A 228 -24.68 -7.35 7.38
CA SER A 228 -24.45 -8.81 7.30
C SER A 228 -24.33 -9.25 5.86
N MET A 229 -23.39 -10.19 5.59
CA MET A 229 -23.14 -10.75 4.26
C MET A 229 -23.00 -12.26 4.30
N TYR A 230 -23.25 -12.92 3.17
CA TYR A 230 -22.98 -14.34 2.99
C TYR A 230 -21.48 -14.60 2.92
N GLY A 231 -21.02 -15.62 3.64
CA GLY A 231 -19.76 -16.30 3.38
C GLY A 231 -19.89 -17.24 2.17
N ILE A 232 -18.78 -17.75 1.66
CA ILE A 232 -18.77 -18.73 0.56
C ILE A 232 -19.33 -20.09 0.95
N ASP A 233 -19.48 -20.34 2.26
CA ASP A 233 -20.14 -21.50 2.84
C ASP A 233 -21.67 -21.39 2.85
N GLY A 234 -22.22 -20.25 2.42
CA GLY A 234 -23.64 -19.96 2.37
C GLY A 234 -24.27 -19.51 3.70
N LEU A 235 -23.46 -19.35 4.75
CA LEU A 235 -23.93 -18.82 6.02
C LEU A 235 -23.80 -17.29 6.07
N ILE A 236 -24.59 -16.66 6.96
CA ILE A 236 -24.59 -15.21 7.13
C ILE A 236 -23.66 -14.85 8.29
N TYR A 237 -22.77 -13.89 8.04
CA TYR A 237 -21.86 -13.33 9.04
C TYR A 237 -22.12 -11.84 9.24
N HIS A 238 -21.90 -11.37 10.49
CA HIS A 238 -22.20 -10.01 10.92
C HIS A 238 -20.94 -9.17 11.08
N GLN A 239 -20.96 -7.92 10.59
CA GLN A 239 -19.85 -7.00 10.78
C GLN A 239 -19.47 -6.86 12.27
N GLY A 240 -18.21 -6.50 12.55
CA GLY A 240 -17.71 -6.36 13.91
C GLY A 240 -17.36 -7.70 14.58
N THR A 241 -17.28 -8.79 13.83
CA THR A 241 -16.89 -10.12 14.34
C THR A 241 -15.67 -10.69 13.61
N ALA A 242 -14.94 -11.57 14.26
CA ALA A 242 -13.83 -12.29 13.64
C ALA A 242 -14.27 -13.11 12.42
N ASP A 243 -15.42 -13.77 12.52
CA ASP A 243 -16.00 -14.57 11.45
C ASP A 243 -16.28 -13.71 10.20
N PHE A 244 -16.79 -12.50 10.37
CA PHE A 244 -17.02 -11.59 9.24
C PHE A 244 -15.72 -11.19 8.54
N ILE A 245 -14.68 -10.85 9.32
CA ILE A 245 -13.37 -10.49 8.76
C ILE A 245 -12.83 -11.66 7.92
N VAL A 246 -12.85 -12.87 8.47
CA VAL A 246 -12.31 -14.05 7.79
C VAL A 246 -13.14 -14.42 6.56
N ALA A 247 -14.47 -14.52 6.72
CA ALA A 247 -15.37 -14.92 5.63
C ALA A 247 -15.36 -13.94 4.45
N MET A 248 -15.36 -12.63 4.72
CA MET A 248 -15.34 -11.61 3.66
C MET A 248 -14.01 -11.57 2.92
N CYS A 249 -12.90 -11.73 3.62
CA CYS A 249 -11.59 -11.80 2.96
C CYS A 249 -11.44 -13.10 2.14
N GLU A 250 -11.86 -14.24 2.68
CA GLU A 250 -11.79 -15.49 1.93
C GLU A 250 -12.68 -15.47 0.68
N ALA A 251 -13.86 -14.84 0.75
CA ALA A 251 -14.74 -14.70 -0.40
C ALA A 251 -14.05 -14.01 -1.59
N VAL A 252 -13.33 -12.90 -1.35
CA VAL A 252 -12.64 -12.18 -2.43
C VAL A 252 -11.36 -12.87 -2.91
N ILE A 253 -10.84 -13.83 -2.14
CA ILE A 253 -9.70 -14.68 -2.53
C ILE A 253 -10.17 -15.88 -3.33
N GLN A 254 -11.18 -16.61 -2.83
CA GLN A 254 -11.66 -17.85 -3.46
C GLN A 254 -12.59 -17.61 -4.66
N GLY A 255 -13.30 -16.48 -4.64
CA GLY A 255 -14.37 -16.22 -5.57
C GLY A 255 -15.69 -16.87 -5.15
N PHE A 256 -16.76 -16.54 -5.83
CA PHE A 256 -18.13 -16.98 -5.50
C PHE A 256 -19.08 -16.84 -6.68
N ASN A 257 -20.22 -17.53 -6.60
CA ASN A 257 -21.30 -17.43 -7.58
C ASN A 257 -22.14 -16.17 -7.36
N THR A 258 -22.58 -15.57 -8.46
CA THR A 258 -23.57 -14.49 -8.49
C THR A 258 -24.56 -14.73 -9.64
N GLN A 259 -25.64 -13.95 -9.69
CA GLN A 259 -26.53 -13.96 -10.87
C GLN A 259 -25.84 -13.39 -12.13
N GLY A 260 -24.76 -12.61 -11.98
CA GLY A 260 -23.91 -12.13 -13.09
C GLY A 260 -22.81 -13.11 -13.51
N GLY A 261 -22.81 -14.31 -12.96
CA GLY A 261 -21.82 -15.36 -13.21
C GLY A 261 -20.81 -15.53 -12.07
N TRP A 262 -19.79 -16.36 -12.32
CA TRP A 262 -18.74 -16.62 -11.35
C TRP A 262 -17.79 -15.44 -11.24
N PHE A 263 -17.57 -14.95 -10.01
CA PHE A 263 -16.50 -14.02 -9.69
C PHE A 263 -15.21 -14.81 -9.40
N ASN A 264 -14.22 -14.66 -10.25
CA ASN A 264 -12.90 -15.23 -9.99
C ASN A 264 -12.19 -14.38 -8.94
N GLY A 265 -11.96 -14.90 -7.77
CA GLY A 265 -11.22 -14.21 -6.72
C GLY A 265 -9.87 -13.67 -7.15
N LEU A 266 -9.22 -12.91 -6.30
CA LEU A 266 -7.89 -12.39 -6.48
C LEU A 266 -6.88 -13.15 -5.59
N ALA A 267 -5.62 -13.18 -6.01
CA ALA A 267 -4.56 -13.76 -5.18
C ALA A 267 -4.47 -13.04 -3.82
N ALA A 268 -4.21 -13.77 -2.74
CA ALA A 268 -4.18 -13.23 -1.38
C ALA A 268 -3.21 -12.05 -1.20
N ASN A 269 -2.12 -12.02 -1.97
CA ASN A 269 -1.16 -10.91 -1.97
C ASN A 269 -1.70 -9.62 -2.61
N LYS A 270 -2.93 -9.62 -3.11
CA LYS A 270 -3.68 -8.45 -3.57
C LYS A 270 -4.80 -8.04 -2.60
N ILE A 271 -5.02 -8.76 -1.50
CA ILE A 271 -6.12 -8.50 -0.57
C ILE A 271 -5.59 -7.95 0.74
N ALA A 272 -6.09 -6.78 1.14
CA ALA A 272 -5.88 -6.21 2.46
C ALA A 272 -7.21 -6.08 3.23
N VAL A 273 -7.14 -6.23 4.55
CA VAL A 273 -8.32 -6.21 5.44
C VAL A 273 -8.68 -4.77 5.76
N GLY A 274 -9.82 -4.27 5.27
CA GLY A 274 -10.27 -2.90 5.47
C GLY A 274 -11.16 -2.74 6.71
N LEU A 275 -10.70 -1.97 7.70
CA LEU A 275 -11.39 -1.79 8.99
C LEU A 275 -11.35 -0.32 9.44
N PRO A 276 -12.30 0.13 10.29
CA PRO A 276 -12.19 1.46 10.90
C PRO A 276 -11.10 1.47 11.96
N ALA A 277 -10.44 2.60 12.13
CA ALA A 277 -9.35 2.76 13.10
C ALA A 277 -9.82 2.55 14.55
N CYS A 278 -11.04 2.99 14.84
CA CYS A 278 -11.70 2.81 16.13
C CYS A 278 -13.25 2.88 15.98
N SER A 279 -13.96 2.72 17.08
CA SER A 279 -15.42 2.73 17.10
C SER A 279 -16.03 4.09 16.69
N GLN A 280 -15.29 5.18 16.78
CA GLN A 280 -15.74 6.53 16.40
C GLN A 280 -15.56 6.79 14.90
N ALA A 281 -14.72 5.99 14.22
CA ALA A 281 -14.37 6.22 12.83
C ALA A 281 -15.44 5.76 11.82
N ALA A 282 -16.39 4.91 12.24
CA ALA A 282 -17.46 4.40 11.38
C ALA A 282 -18.76 4.21 12.17
N GLY A 283 -19.88 4.17 11.45
CA GLY A 283 -21.20 3.94 12.04
C GLY A 283 -21.44 2.53 12.57
N GLY A 284 -20.58 1.56 12.16
CA GLY A 284 -20.63 0.17 12.61
C GLY A 284 -19.50 -0.66 12.02
N GLY A 285 -19.28 -1.87 12.57
CA GLY A 285 -18.26 -2.80 12.08
C GLY A 285 -16.91 -2.68 12.77
N PHE A 286 -16.77 -1.78 13.75
CA PHE A 286 -15.56 -1.78 14.58
C PHE A 286 -15.37 -3.11 15.28
N THR A 287 -14.13 -3.57 15.30
CA THR A 287 -13.72 -4.81 15.96
C THR A 287 -12.47 -4.50 16.78
N ASP A 288 -12.41 -4.97 18.03
CA ASP A 288 -11.26 -4.73 18.90
C ASP A 288 -9.97 -5.37 18.35
N THR A 289 -8.83 -4.83 18.80
CA THR A 289 -7.51 -5.21 18.28
C THR A 289 -7.17 -6.70 18.51
N ALA A 290 -7.62 -7.30 19.61
CA ALA A 290 -7.36 -8.70 19.89
C ALA A 290 -8.15 -9.61 18.94
N THR A 291 -9.42 -9.29 18.72
CA THR A 291 -10.31 -10.00 17.78
C THR A 291 -9.82 -9.85 16.34
N VAL A 292 -9.42 -8.63 15.92
CA VAL A 292 -8.82 -8.39 14.60
C VAL A 292 -7.56 -9.22 14.42
N ARG A 293 -6.68 -9.25 15.42
CA ARG A 293 -5.45 -10.05 15.36
C ARG A 293 -5.77 -11.54 15.23
N ALA A 294 -6.65 -12.07 16.06
CA ALA A 294 -7.03 -13.48 16.00
C ALA A 294 -7.63 -13.86 14.63
N ALA A 295 -8.48 -12.99 14.07
CA ALA A 295 -9.08 -13.20 12.76
C ALA A 295 -8.02 -13.23 11.63
N ILE A 296 -7.10 -12.28 11.62
CA ILE A 296 -6.08 -12.18 10.57
C ILE A 296 -5.01 -13.27 10.74
N GLU A 297 -4.59 -13.61 11.95
CA GLU A 297 -3.67 -14.73 12.21
C GLU A 297 -4.29 -16.04 11.72
N TYR A 298 -5.57 -16.31 12.01
CA TYR A 298 -6.27 -17.48 11.49
C TYR A 298 -6.38 -17.45 9.95
N LEU A 299 -6.78 -16.34 9.38
CA LEU A 299 -6.86 -16.15 7.91
C LEU A 299 -5.51 -16.42 7.24
N ARG A 300 -4.41 -16.07 7.88
CA ARG A 300 -3.04 -16.32 7.39
C ARG A 300 -2.54 -17.74 7.66
N GLY A 301 -3.29 -18.56 8.39
CA GLY A 301 -2.92 -19.92 8.74
C GLY A 301 -1.99 -20.04 9.95
N ASN A 302 -1.82 -18.99 10.75
CA ASN A 302 -0.89 -18.92 11.87
C ASN A 302 -1.58 -19.02 13.26
N GLY A 303 -2.91 -18.92 13.31
CA GLY A 303 -3.67 -18.84 14.56
C GLY A 303 -4.74 -19.91 14.69
N ASN A 304 -5.32 -19.97 15.88
CA ASN A 304 -6.50 -20.79 16.15
C ASN A 304 -7.73 -20.15 15.51
N LYS A 305 -8.72 -20.98 15.17
CA LYS A 305 -10.02 -20.53 14.69
C LYS A 305 -10.71 -19.64 15.74
N PRO A 306 -10.97 -18.35 15.43
CA PRO A 306 -11.46 -17.40 16.45
C PRO A 306 -12.98 -17.39 16.63
N GLY A 307 -13.71 -18.06 15.74
CA GLY A 307 -15.18 -18.10 15.72
C GLY A 307 -15.71 -19.40 15.15
N THR A 308 -16.77 -19.30 14.37
CA THR A 308 -17.47 -20.44 13.76
C THR A 308 -17.07 -20.70 12.31
N TYR A 309 -16.63 -19.65 11.56
CA TYR A 309 -16.24 -19.76 10.17
C TYR A 309 -15.01 -20.67 9.99
N THR A 310 -15.09 -21.61 9.07
CA THR A 310 -13.99 -22.52 8.74
C THR A 310 -13.45 -22.17 7.37
N LEU A 311 -12.13 -21.89 7.29
CA LEU A 311 -11.48 -21.62 6.00
C LEU A 311 -11.66 -22.79 5.02
N ALA A 312 -12.02 -22.47 3.79
CA ALA A 312 -12.10 -23.44 2.68
C ALA A 312 -10.71 -23.96 2.29
N GLN A 313 -9.68 -23.12 2.41
CA GLN A 313 -8.30 -23.52 2.17
C GLN A 313 -7.60 -23.90 3.47
N ALA A 314 -7.25 -25.19 3.60
CA ALA A 314 -6.42 -25.66 4.72
C ALA A 314 -5.06 -24.92 4.74
N GLY A 315 -4.65 -24.43 5.92
CA GLY A 315 -3.42 -23.65 6.08
C GLY A 315 -3.54 -22.15 5.74
N GLY A 316 -4.74 -21.70 5.38
CA GLY A 316 -5.03 -20.27 5.18
C GLY A 316 -4.24 -19.61 4.05
N TYR A 317 -4.02 -18.29 4.19
CA TYR A 317 -3.46 -17.42 3.16
C TYR A 317 -2.26 -16.62 3.70
N PRO A 318 -1.09 -17.25 3.86
CA PRO A 318 0.10 -16.60 4.45
C PRO A 318 0.57 -15.39 3.62
N GLY A 319 0.22 -15.35 2.33
CA GLY A 319 0.50 -14.24 1.43
C GLY A 319 -0.49 -13.07 1.49
N LEU A 320 -1.37 -12.98 2.51
CA LEU A 320 -2.28 -11.84 2.67
C LEU A 320 -1.53 -10.51 2.62
N ARG A 321 -2.04 -9.53 1.82
CA ARG A 321 -1.33 -8.29 1.55
C ARG A 321 -1.09 -7.42 2.77
N GLY A 322 -2.06 -7.30 3.65
CA GLY A 322 -1.96 -6.40 4.79
C GLY A 322 -3.29 -5.91 5.35
N MET A 323 -3.30 -4.67 5.82
CA MET A 323 -4.47 -4.02 6.40
C MET A 323 -4.68 -2.63 5.81
N MET A 324 -5.94 -2.18 5.80
CA MET A 324 -6.32 -0.81 5.48
C MET A 324 -7.17 -0.24 6.61
N THR A 325 -7.06 1.07 6.85
CA THR A 325 -7.92 1.74 7.81
C THR A 325 -8.54 3.04 7.29
N TRP A 326 -9.76 3.24 7.66
CA TRP A 326 -10.45 4.53 7.74
C TRP A 326 -10.37 5.02 9.19
N SER A 327 -9.47 5.95 9.59
CA SER A 327 -8.46 6.59 8.79
C SER A 327 -7.19 6.81 9.62
N ILE A 328 -6.12 7.31 9.02
CA ILE A 328 -4.89 7.72 9.73
C ILE A 328 -5.23 8.79 10.77
N ASN A 329 -6.07 9.77 10.41
CA ASN A 329 -6.46 10.86 11.29
C ASN A 329 -7.26 10.35 12.51
N TRP A 330 -8.12 9.36 12.32
CA TRP A 330 -8.80 8.69 13.43
C TRP A 330 -7.82 7.87 14.28
N ASP A 331 -6.90 7.11 13.67
CA ASP A 331 -5.89 6.34 14.42
C ASP A 331 -4.94 7.25 15.22
N ALA A 332 -4.70 8.49 14.73
CA ALA A 332 -3.94 9.51 15.44
C ALA A 332 -4.73 10.24 16.53
N SER A 333 -6.06 10.07 16.59
CA SER A 333 -6.94 10.80 17.52
C SER A 333 -6.96 10.15 18.91
N THR A 334 -6.86 10.96 19.95
CA THR A 334 -7.03 10.52 21.34
C THR A 334 -8.46 10.06 21.65
N LEU A 335 -9.46 10.41 20.82
CA LEU A 335 -10.83 9.91 20.94
C LEU A 335 -10.93 8.42 20.66
N CYS A 336 -9.96 7.85 19.94
CA CYS A 336 -9.84 6.42 19.69
C CYS A 336 -9.18 5.64 20.84
N GLY A 337 -8.83 6.30 21.93
CA GLY A 337 -8.09 5.71 23.05
C GLY A 337 -6.58 5.82 22.85
N SER A 338 -5.89 4.71 22.62
CA SER A 338 -4.45 4.75 22.35
C SER A 338 -4.18 5.26 20.93
N VAL A 339 -3.36 6.29 20.83
CA VAL A 339 -2.94 6.88 19.56
C VAL A 339 -2.15 5.86 18.73
N TYR A 340 -2.51 5.70 17.47
CA TYR A 340 -1.93 4.75 16.52
C TYR A 340 -2.03 3.27 16.95
N GLU A 341 -3.12 2.90 17.63
CA GLU A 341 -3.35 1.50 18.04
C GLU A 341 -3.62 0.57 16.83
N PHE A 342 -4.27 1.08 15.77
CA PHE A 342 -4.46 0.31 14.54
C PHE A 342 -3.13 -0.01 13.88
N ALA A 343 -2.26 0.99 13.75
CA ALA A 343 -0.92 0.79 13.20
C ALA A 343 -0.06 -0.14 14.08
N ALA A 344 -0.19 -0.03 15.42
CA ALA A 344 0.49 -0.94 16.35
C ALA A 344 -0.03 -2.37 16.24
N ASN A 345 -1.34 -2.57 16.01
CA ASN A 345 -1.91 -3.90 15.82
C ASN A 345 -1.45 -4.54 14.50
N TYR A 346 -1.39 -3.76 13.41
CA TYR A 346 -0.78 -4.22 12.16
C TYR A 346 0.65 -4.74 12.39
N GLU A 347 1.43 -4.01 13.15
CA GLU A 347 2.80 -4.36 13.49
C GLU A 347 2.88 -5.70 14.27
N ARG A 348 1.97 -5.91 15.23
CA ARG A 348 1.87 -7.18 15.98
C ARG A 348 1.50 -8.36 15.08
N ILE A 349 0.68 -8.15 14.03
CA ILE A 349 0.17 -9.20 13.14
C ILE A 349 1.16 -9.56 12.03
N PHE A 350 1.74 -8.53 11.39
CA PHE A 350 2.60 -8.73 10.22
C PHE A 350 4.09 -8.69 10.54
N GLY A 351 4.42 -8.32 11.77
CA GLY A 351 5.79 -8.03 12.20
C GLY A 351 6.26 -6.69 11.64
N LEU A 352 7.12 -5.99 12.35
CA LEU A 352 7.92 -4.97 11.70
C LEU A 352 8.89 -5.69 10.77
N VAL A 353 8.86 -5.35 9.50
CA VAL A 353 10.06 -5.43 8.68
C VAL A 353 10.95 -4.22 9.07
N THR A 354 11.23 -4.08 10.33
CA THR A 354 12.34 -3.26 10.85
C THR A 354 13.51 -4.14 11.22
N ALA A 355 13.72 -5.18 10.43
CA ALA A 355 15.01 -5.86 10.43
C ALA A 355 15.16 -6.51 9.08
N VAL A 356 16.21 -6.18 8.37
CA VAL A 356 17.10 -7.27 7.91
C VAL A 356 16.93 -8.41 8.92
N PRO A 357 16.53 -9.63 8.52
CA PRO A 357 16.37 -10.71 9.47
C PRO A 357 17.64 -10.81 10.27
N THR A 358 17.59 -10.42 11.53
CA THR A 358 18.55 -10.87 12.51
C THR A 358 18.29 -12.37 12.56
N LEU A 359 19.12 -13.14 11.90
CA LEU A 359 19.19 -14.59 12.13
C LEU A 359 19.26 -14.72 13.64
N ALA A 360 18.20 -15.30 14.24
CA ALA A 360 18.18 -15.57 15.66
C ALA A 360 19.44 -16.39 15.98
N GLY A 361 20.40 -15.78 16.72
CA GLY A 361 21.59 -16.45 17.15
C GLY A 361 22.93 -15.87 16.70
N SER A 362 23.00 -14.77 15.92
CA SER A 362 24.27 -14.09 15.69
C SER A 362 24.43 -12.95 16.68
N ALA A 363 25.28 -13.11 17.68
CA ALA A 363 25.80 -11.96 18.43
C ALA A 363 26.30 -10.93 17.42
N MET A 364 26.04 -9.64 17.66
CA MET A 364 26.49 -8.56 16.79
C MET A 364 28.03 -8.56 16.87
N HIS A 365 28.69 -8.92 15.76
CA HIS A 365 30.13 -9.10 15.73
C HIS A 365 30.90 -7.82 15.46
N CYS A 366 30.20 -6.76 14.99
CA CYS A 366 30.77 -5.44 14.77
C CYS A 366 29.88 -4.35 15.38
N GLN A 367 30.46 -3.48 16.19
CA GLN A 367 29.83 -2.25 16.68
C GLN A 367 30.37 -1.07 15.89
N VAL A 368 29.49 -0.16 15.48
CA VAL A 368 29.83 1.02 14.68
C VAL A 368 29.39 2.26 15.40
N SER A 369 30.34 3.12 15.76
CA SER A 369 30.07 4.37 16.51
C SER A 369 31.12 5.46 16.23
N PRO A 370 30.76 6.76 16.40
CA PRO A 370 29.44 7.29 16.70
C PRO A 370 28.49 7.23 15.52
N ASN A 371 27.19 7.20 15.78
CA ASN A 371 26.18 7.34 14.74
C ASN A 371 25.02 8.20 15.27
N PRO A 372 24.84 9.45 14.82
CA PRO A 372 25.52 10.11 13.70
C PRO A 372 27.01 10.41 13.94
N ALA A 373 27.81 10.36 12.85
CA ALA A 373 29.24 10.66 12.81
C ALA A 373 29.50 12.02 12.13
N THR A 374 30.55 12.72 12.56
CA THR A 374 30.94 14.02 11.96
C THR A 374 32.19 13.90 11.10
N ASN A 375 33.26 13.30 11.62
CA ASN A 375 34.53 13.18 10.92
C ASN A 375 34.92 11.72 10.72
N ASP A 376 34.77 10.91 11.76
CA ASP A 376 35.24 9.53 11.80
C ASP A 376 34.13 8.63 12.34
N VAL A 377 34.12 7.39 11.86
CA VAL A 377 33.33 6.30 12.42
C VAL A 377 34.24 5.15 12.79
N TYR A 378 34.07 4.61 13.98
CA TYR A 378 34.87 3.52 14.52
C TYR A 378 34.11 2.21 14.43
N LEU A 379 34.82 1.16 14.06
CA LEU A 379 34.34 -0.21 13.98
C LEU A 379 35.09 -1.03 15.04
N HIS A 380 34.34 -1.68 15.94
CA HIS A 380 34.86 -2.58 16.96
C HIS A 380 34.32 -3.98 16.71
N PHE A 381 35.21 -4.90 16.33
CA PHE A 381 34.87 -6.30 16.08
C PHE A 381 35.01 -7.10 17.37
N SER A 382 34.12 -8.07 17.57
CA SER A 382 34.16 -8.97 18.71
C SER A 382 35.36 -9.94 18.59
N HIS A 383 36.08 -10.15 19.70
CA HIS A 383 37.30 -11.01 19.72
C HIS A 383 36.98 -12.52 19.67
N ASP A 384 35.72 -12.90 19.80
CA ASP A 384 35.24 -14.30 19.78
C ASP A 384 34.90 -14.80 18.38
N VAL A 385 35.07 -13.98 17.35
CA VAL A 385 34.82 -14.33 15.96
C VAL A 385 36.02 -13.98 15.07
N ALA A 386 36.09 -14.68 13.92
CA ALA A 386 37.07 -14.35 12.90
C ALA A 386 36.75 -12.97 12.28
N LEU A 387 37.80 -12.16 12.08
CA LEU A 387 37.68 -10.89 11.38
C LEU A 387 37.16 -11.10 9.95
N PRO A 388 36.28 -10.19 9.45
CA PRO A 388 35.86 -10.21 8.06
C PRO A 388 37.09 -9.89 7.15
N ASP A 389 37.10 -10.41 5.92
CA ASP A 389 38.20 -10.15 4.98
C ASP A 389 38.31 -8.67 4.62
N GLU A 390 37.16 -7.97 4.51
CA GLU A 390 37.12 -6.58 4.10
C GLU A 390 35.92 -5.83 4.72
N VAL A 391 36.06 -4.49 4.76
CA VAL A 391 35.01 -3.53 5.06
C VAL A 391 34.81 -2.63 3.86
N SER A 392 33.55 -2.42 3.47
CA SER A 392 33.19 -1.54 2.37
C SER A 392 32.20 -0.47 2.85
N LEU A 393 32.42 0.80 2.45
CA LEU A 393 31.51 1.92 2.66
C LEU A 393 30.76 2.20 1.36
N TYR A 394 29.44 2.22 1.43
CA TYR A 394 28.55 2.53 0.31
C TYR A 394 27.87 3.87 0.54
N ASN A 395 27.69 4.64 -0.52
CA ASN A 395 26.82 5.82 -0.50
C ASN A 395 25.35 5.41 -0.65
N ASN A 396 24.43 6.39 -0.59
CA ASN A 396 22.99 6.19 -0.74
C ASN A 396 22.55 5.67 -2.13
N SER A 397 23.44 5.75 -3.13
CA SER A 397 23.22 5.18 -4.47
C SER A 397 23.72 3.74 -4.60
N GLY A 398 24.25 3.15 -3.51
CA GLY A 398 24.78 1.80 -3.50
C GLY A 398 26.18 1.66 -4.14
N GLN A 399 26.87 2.77 -4.40
CA GLN A 399 28.25 2.76 -4.92
C GLN A 399 29.23 2.61 -3.75
N ILE A 400 30.25 1.76 -3.94
CA ILE A 400 31.38 1.67 -2.99
C ILE A 400 32.21 2.96 -3.11
N VAL A 401 32.29 3.70 -2.01
CA VAL A 401 33.10 4.93 -1.92
C VAL A 401 34.39 4.71 -1.14
N PHE A 402 34.47 3.65 -0.35
CA PHE A 402 35.67 3.21 0.36
C PHE A 402 35.65 1.70 0.55
N MET A 403 36.83 1.06 0.49
CA MET A 403 37.00 -0.36 0.78
C MET A 403 38.42 -0.61 1.30
N THR A 404 38.54 -1.45 2.34
CA THR A 404 39.83 -1.85 2.89
C THR A 404 39.74 -3.24 3.50
N LYS A 405 40.91 -3.89 3.63
CA LYS A 405 41.01 -5.16 4.37
C LYS A 405 40.99 -4.91 5.88
N VAL A 406 40.38 -5.83 6.59
CA VAL A 406 40.33 -5.81 8.06
C VAL A 406 41.52 -6.64 8.58
N ILE A 407 42.40 -5.99 9.34
CA ILE A 407 43.60 -6.64 9.92
C ILE A 407 43.63 -6.54 11.45
N GLU A 408 42.72 -5.72 12.03
CA GLU A 408 42.69 -5.47 13.46
C GLU A 408 41.24 -5.46 13.94
N TYR A 409 41.01 -5.74 15.23
CA TYR A 409 39.64 -5.75 15.85
C TYR A 409 39.06 -4.36 16.08
N GLU A 410 39.90 -3.31 15.93
CA GLU A 410 39.46 -1.91 15.98
C GLU A 410 40.00 -1.19 14.75
N MET A 411 39.09 -0.47 14.07
CA MET A 411 39.49 0.37 12.93
C MET A 411 38.57 1.59 12.85
N HIS A 412 39.01 2.60 12.10
CA HIS A 412 38.15 3.76 11.82
C HIS A 412 38.11 4.06 10.32
N ILE A 413 37.03 4.72 9.90
CA ILE A 413 36.86 5.24 8.54
C ILE A 413 36.73 6.75 8.64
N ASP A 414 37.62 7.49 7.96
CA ASP A 414 37.55 8.94 7.83
C ASP A 414 36.41 9.31 6.87
N LEU A 415 35.40 10.03 7.35
CA LEU A 415 34.25 10.46 6.59
C LEU A 415 34.40 11.86 5.98
N ARG A 416 35.42 12.64 6.36
CA ARG A 416 35.64 14.01 5.84
C ARG A 416 35.72 14.13 4.32
N PRO A 417 36.23 13.13 3.56
CA PRO A 417 36.20 13.17 2.10
C PRO A 417 34.82 13.02 1.45
N TYR A 418 33.80 12.64 2.22
CA TYR A 418 32.48 12.30 1.71
C TYR A 418 31.44 13.36 2.11
N PRO A 419 30.48 13.70 1.24
CA PRO A 419 29.38 14.63 1.58
C PRO A 419 28.55 14.15 2.76
N ALA A 420 27.96 15.09 3.52
CA ALA A 420 26.99 14.75 4.55
C ALA A 420 25.81 13.95 3.94
N GLY A 421 25.36 12.90 4.63
CA GLY A 421 24.31 12.03 4.13
C GLY A 421 24.29 10.65 4.78
N PHE A 422 23.53 9.75 4.16
CA PHE A 422 23.42 8.36 4.60
C PHE A 422 24.48 7.50 3.89
N TYR A 423 25.12 6.64 4.68
CA TYR A 423 26.10 5.67 4.20
C TYR A 423 25.80 4.30 4.82
N PHE A 424 26.31 3.24 4.18
CA PHE A 424 26.18 1.87 4.66
C PHE A 424 27.57 1.25 4.73
N ILE A 425 27.95 0.77 5.93
CA ILE A 425 29.17 0.01 6.14
C ILE A 425 28.81 -1.47 6.09
N LYS A 426 29.44 -2.20 5.18
CA LYS A 426 29.29 -3.65 5.08
C LYS A 426 30.56 -4.33 5.62
N THR A 427 30.37 -5.27 6.58
CA THR A 427 31.41 -6.04 7.23
C THR A 427 31.07 -7.53 7.10
N GLY A 428 31.60 -8.21 6.07
CA GLY A 428 31.23 -9.59 5.80
C GLY A 428 29.71 -9.76 5.55
N LYS A 429 28.99 -10.35 6.50
CA LYS A 429 27.52 -10.57 6.41
C LYS A 429 26.69 -9.46 7.05
N GLU A 430 27.29 -8.55 7.80
CA GLU A 430 26.60 -7.46 8.50
C GLU A 430 26.62 -6.17 7.68
N THR A 431 25.58 -5.35 7.85
CA THR A 431 25.49 -4.02 7.22
C THR A 431 24.98 -3.02 8.26
N HIS A 432 25.74 -1.95 8.46
CA HIS A 432 25.45 -0.89 9.42
C HIS A 432 25.15 0.41 8.68
N ARG A 433 23.99 1.02 8.96
CA ARG A 433 23.66 2.35 8.44
C ARG A 433 24.30 3.40 9.33
N ILE A 434 24.97 4.38 8.74
CA ILE A 434 25.52 5.55 9.42
C ILE A 434 24.96 6.85 8.82
N ILE A 435 24.88 7.87 9.66
CA ILE A 435 24.52 9.23 9.28
C ILE A 435 25.78 10.07 9.44
N HIS A 436 26.29 10.60 8.32
CA HIS A 436 27.36 11.59 8.30
C HIS A 436 26.75 13.00 8.32
N ARG A 437 27.20 13.86 9.26
CA ARG A 437 26.74 15.23 9.47
C ARG A 437 27.78 16.26 9.03
#